data_60c2e55a7a7b9e6b3f40ecdeecbe29c8
#
_entry.id   60c2e55a7a7b9e6b3f40ecdeecbe29c8
#
_cell.length_a   1.000
_cell.length_b   1.000
_cell.length_c   1.000
_cell.angle_alpha   90.00
_cell.angle_beta   90.00
_cell.angle_gamma   90.00
#
_symmetry.space_group_name_H-M   'P 1'
#
loop_
_entity.id
_entity.type
_entity.pdbx_description
1 polymer ?
#
loop_
_entity_poly.entity_id
_entity_poly.type
_entity_poly.pdbx_seq_one_letter_code
_entity_poly.pdbx_strand_id
1 'polypeptide(L)'
;MKKDIETEADIKLLVDTFYDSVNQDELLSPVFNDFAQVDWQHHLPIMYRFWSTVLFGSMAYKGQPFPKHLPLPVDRQHFSRWIALFTQTLADLFEGPRATEAKQKAAGIAHIFQMRLGLIGQS
;
A
#
# COMPACT_ATOMS: atom_id res chain seq x y z
N MET A 1 -13.74 -9.55 -18.65
CA MET A 1 -14.20 -9.17 -17.31
C MET A 1 -13.12 -9.41 -16.28
N LYS A 2 -12.97 -8.47 -15.36
CA LYS A 2 -12.00 -8.61 -14.28
C LYS A 2 -12.62 -9.45 -13.18
N LYS A 3 -11.80 -10.25 -12.52
CA LYS A 3 -12.23 -11.02 -11.36
C LYS A 3 -11.85 -10.31 -10.08
N ASP A 4 -12.38 -10.80 -8.96
CA ASP A 4 -12.02 -10.31 -7.64
C ASP A 4 -10.66 -10.91 -7.18
N ILE A 5 -10.14 -10.40 -6.09
CA ILE A 5 -8.92 -10.94 -5.46
C ILE A 5 -9.33 -12.22 -4.73
N GLU A 6 -8.80 -13.35 -5.17
CA GLU A 6 -9.23 -14.66 -4.67
C GLU A 6 -8.12 -15.50 -4.06
N THR A 7 -6.86 -15.29 -4.48
CA THR A 7 -5.74 -16.15 -4.09
C THR A 7 -4.54 -15.32 -3.65
N GLU A 8 -3.55 -16.00 -3.05
CA GLU A 8 -2.27 -15.37 -2.71
C GLU A 8 -1.55 -14.89 -3.96
N ALA A 9 -1.70 -15.59 -5.09
CA ALA A 9 -1.13 -15.15 -6.36
C ALA A 9 -1.73 -13.81 -6.80
N ASP A 10 -3.02 -13.59 -6.54
CA ASP A 10 -3.68 -12.31 -6.83
C ASP A 10 -3.12 -11.20 -5.95
N ILE A 11 -2.88 -11.49 -4.67
CA ILE A 11 -2.23 -10.54 -3.76
C ILE A 11 -0.84 -10.16 -4.29
N LYS A 12 -0.06 -11.14 -4.70
CA LYS A 12 1.28 -10.89 -5.24
C LYS A 12 1.21 -10.00 -6.48
N LEU A 13 0.29 -10.29 -7.39
CA LEU A 13 0.10 -9.49 -8.60
C LEU A 13 -0.25 -8.04 -8.26
N LEU A 14 -1.17 -7.85 -7.32
CA LEU A 14 -1.57 -6.52 -6.87
C LEU A 14 -0.38 -5.74 -6.31
N VAL A 15 0.35 -6.35 -5.38
CA VAL A 15 1.47 -5.70 -4.70
C VAL A 15 2.59 -5.38 -5.67
N ASP A 16 2.97 -6.36 -6.52
CA ASP A 16 4.07 -6.18 -7.47
C ASP A 16 3.74 -5.08 -8.47
N THR A 17 2.54 -5.08 -9.02
CA THR A 17 2.11 -4.08 -10.00
C THR A 17 2.06 -2.69 -9.38
N PHE A 18 1.54 -2.62 -8.15
CA PHE A 18 1.46 -1.34 -7.43
C PHE A 18 2.87 -0.76 -7.19
N TYR A 19 3.80 -1.57 -6.69
CA TYR A 19 5.14 -1.05 -6.40
C TYR A 19 5.97 -0.81 -7.66
N ASP A 20 5.66 -1.47 -8.78
CA ASP A 20 6.22 -1.07 -10.07
C ASP A 20 5.83 0.37 -10.41
N SER A 21 4.56 0.70 -10.18
CA SER A 21 4.08 2.07 -10.39
C SER A 21 4.74 3.07 -9.45
N VAL A 22 4.88 2.68 -8.17
CA VAL A 22 5.56 3.52 -7.17
C VAL A 22 7.00 3.80 -7.59
N ASN A 23 7.71 2.78 -8.07
CA ASN A 23 9.11 2.94 -8.46
C ASN A 23 9.30 3.78 -9.73
N GLN A 24 8.25 3.97 -10.51
CA GLN A 24 8.26 4.83 -11.68
C GLN A 24 7.70 6.22 -11.40
N ASP A 25 7.17 6.45 -10.20
CA ASP A 25 6.54 7.71 -9.84
C ASP A 25 7.59 8.72 -9.35
N GLU A 26 7.53 9.92 -9.91
CA GLU A 26 8.52 10.97 -9.60
C GLU A 26 8.46 11.43 -8.13
N LEU A 27 7.28 11.37 -7.53
CA LEU A 27 7.09 11.84 -6.16
C LEU A 27 7.46 10.75 -5.15
N LEU A 28 7.05 9.49 -5.40
CA LEU A 28 7.19 8.40 -4.43
C LEU A 28 8.50 7.65 -4.54
N SER A 29 9.03 7.46 -5.76
CA SER A 29 10.25 6.68 -5.94
C SER A 29 11.41 7.18 -5.08
N PRO A 30 11.69 8.49 -5.00
CA PRO A 30 12.80 8.97 -4.16
C PRO A 30 12.63 8.62 -2.68
N VAL A 31 11.40 8.62 -2.16
CA VAL A 31 11.16 8.27 -0.76
C VAL A 31 11.57 6.83 -0.48
N PHE A 32 11.15 5.92 -1.34
CA PHE A 32 11.40 4.48 -1.15
C PHE A 32 12.84 4.10 -1.48
N ASN A 33 13.40 4.64 -2.55
CA ASN A 33 14.70 4.17 -3.07
C ASN A 33 15.88 5.03 -2.60
N ASP A 34 15.72 6.35 -2.55
CA ASP A 34 16.83 7.23 -2.20
C ASP A 34 16.91 7.47 -0.70
N PHE A 35 15.78 7.75 -0.05
CA PHE A 35 15.75 8.03 1.39
C PHE A 35 15.68 6.75 2.23
N ALA A 36 14.64 5.93 2.02
CA ALA A 36 14.45 4.72 2.81
C ALA A 36 15.36 3.58 2.37
N GLN A 37 15.85 3.61 1.14
CA GLN A 37 16.75 2.58 0.58
C GLN A 37 16.14 1.19 0.75
N VAL A 38 14.88 1.04 0.32
CA VAL A 38 14.13 -0.19 0.49
C VAL A 38 14.80 -1.35 -0.24
N ASP A 39 15.00 -2.45 0.48
CA ASP A 39 15.39 -3.72 -0.12
C ASP A 39 14.13 -4.42 -0.62
N TRP A 40 13.87 -4.31 -1.92
CA TRP A 40 12.63 -4.81 -2.51
C TRP A 40 12.49 -6.32 -2.40
N GLN A 41 13.58 -7.07 -2.45
CA GLN A 41 13.52 -8.53 -2.28
C GLN A 41 13.01 -8.92 -0.90
N HIS A 42 13.31 -8.10 0.11
CA HIS A 42 12.85 -8.34 1.48
C HIS A 42 11.49 -7.70 1.73
N HIS A 43 11.25 -6.51 1.20
CA HIS A 43 10.04 -5.72 1.46
C HIS A 43 8.79 -6.30 0.80
N LEU A 44 8.89 -6.75 -0.46
CA LEU A 44 7.72 -7.24 -1.18
C LEU A 44 7.06 -8.43 -0.50
N PRO A 45 7.80 -9.46 -0.04
CA PRO A 45 7.16 -10.56 0.68
C PRO A 45 6.45 -10.11 1.96
N ILE A 46 6.96 -9.10 2.66
CA ILE A 46 6.30 -8.53 3.83
C ILE A 46 4.96 -7.93 3.44
N MET A 47 4.91 -7.23 2.31
CA MET A 47 3.68 -6.60 1.83
C MET A 47 2.68 -7.64 1.33
N TYR A 48 3.14 -8.76 0.75
CA TYR A 48 2.24 -9.85 0.40
C TYR A 48 1.54 -10.39 1.65
N ARG A 49 2.30 -10.62 2.72
CA ARG A 49 1.74 -11.11 3.99
C ARG A 49 0.80 -10.10 4.63
N PHE A 50 1.17 -8.82 4.57
CA PHE A 50 0.33 -7.75 5.10
C PHE A 50 -1.05 -7.75 4.44
N TRP A 51 -1.10 -7.71 3.12
CA TRP A 51 -2.37 -7.66 2.39
C TRP A 51 -3.14 -8.96 2.48
N SER A 52 -2.46 -10.10 2.55
CA SER A 52 -3.11 -11.38 2.81
C SER A 52 -3.83 -11.36 4.16
N THR A 53 -3.18 -10.82 5.19
CA THR A 53 -3.79 -10.67 6.50
C THR A 53 -5.01 -9.75 6.46
N VAL A 54 -4.88 -8.61 5.80
CA VAL A 54 -5.96 -7.62 5.72
C VAL A 54 -7.18 -8.18 4.97
N LEU A 55 -6.95 -8.85 3.84
CA LEU A 55 -8.05 -9.26 2.95
C LEU A 55 -8.56 -10.67 3.23
N PHE A 56 -7.71 -11.57 3.68
CA PHE A 56 -8.07 -12.98 3.89
C PHE A 56 -8.08 -13.41 5.35
N GLY A 57 -7.63 -12.54 6.26
CA GLY A 57 -7.53 -12.89 7.66
C GLY A 57 -6.50 -13.97 7.95
N SER A 58 -5.44 -14.06 7.13
CA SER A 58 -4.46 -15.14 7.21
C SER A 58 -3.56 -15.08 8.44
N MET A 59 -3.48 -13.93 9.10
CA MET A 59 -2.60 -13.68 10.26
C MET A 59 -1.11 -13.87 9.93
N ALA A 60 -0.74 -13.80 8.66
CA ALA A 60 0.64 -13.99 8.22
C ALA A 60 1.53 -12.81 8.58
N TYR A 61 0.96 -11.61 8.71
CA TYR A 61 1.69 -10.40 9.07
C TYR A 61 1.43 -10.06 10.53
N LYS A 62 2.50 -9.89 11.32
CA LYS A 62 2.42 -9.58 12.75
C LYS A 62 3.10 -8.26 13.12
N GLY A 63 3.66 -7.56 12.15
CA GLY A 63 4.35 -6.31 12.40
C GLY A 63 3.40 -5.13 12.54
N GLN A 64 3.98 -3.98 12.86
CA GLN A 64 3.28 -2.71 12.90
C GLN A 64 3.88 -1.81 11.82
N PRO A 65 3.12 -1.47 10.77
CA PRO A 65 3.69 -0.71 9.66
C PRO A 65 4.01 0.75 10.00
N PHE A 66 3.25 1.37 10.91
CA PHE A 66 3.37 2.81 11.15
C PHE A 66 4.76 3.25 11.64
N PRO A 67 5.38 2.59 12.65
CA PRO A 67 6.69 3.06 13.14
C PRO A 67 7.76 3.13 12.08
N LYS A 68 7.69 2.30 11.04
CA LYS A 68 8.66 2.29 9.96
C LYS A 68 8.55 3.50 9.05
N HIS A 69 7.40 4.20 9.08
CA HIS A 69 7.14 5.37 8.26
C HIS A 69 7.50 6.69 8.95
N LEU A 70 7.70 6.67 10.28
CA LEU A 70 7.95 7.88 11.05
C LEU A 70 9.13 8.72 10.56
N PRO A 71 10.28 8.13 10.18
CA PRO A 71 11.43 8.93 9.76
C PRO A 71 11.38 9.37 8.29
N LEU A 72 10.34 9.00 7.53
CA LEU A 72 10.29 9.30 6.10
C LEU A 72 9.87 10.74 5.85
N PRO A 73 10.49 11.41 4.84
CA PRO A 73 10.12 12.80 4.50
C PRO A 73 8.87 12.83 3.62
N VAL A 74 7.73 12.51 4.20
CA VAL A 74 6.47 12.43 3.48
C VAL A 74 5.49 13.48 3.99
N ASP A 75 4.60 13.94 3.10
CA ASP A 75 3.52 14.85 3.44
C ASP A 75 2.21 14.37 2.81
N ARG A 76 1.16 15.20 2.90
CA ARG A 76 -0.16 14.84 2.37
C ARG A 76 -0.13 14.48 0.89
N GLN A 77 0.71 15.15 0.12
CA GLN A 77 0.84 14.92 -1.32
C GLN A 77 1.33 13.50 -1.61
N HIS A 78 2.28 13.01 -0.82
CA HIS A 78 2.77 11.63 -0.96
C HIS A 78 1.67 10.61 -0.71
N PHE A 79 0.87 10.81 0.32
CA PHE A 79 -0.24 9.90 0.61
C PHE A 79 -1.34 9.95 -0.45
N SER A 80 -1.64 11.14 -0.96
CA SER A 80 -2.61 11.28 -2.05
C SER A 80 -2.15 10.53 -3.30
N ARG A 81 -0.86 10.64 -3.65
CA ARG A 81 -0.31 9.94 -4.80
C ARG A 81 -0.30 8.43 -4.56
N TRP A 82 0.04 8.00 -3.36
CA TRP A 82 0.05 6.58 -2.99
C TRP A 82 -1.34 5.97 -3.19
N ILE A 83 -2.38 6.62 -2.66
CA ILE A 83 -3.75 6.16 -2.80
C ILE A 83 -4.20 6.17 -4.26
N ALA A 84 -3.84 7.20 -5.02
CA ALA A 84 -4.21 7.28 -6.43
C ALA A 84 -3.62 6.13 -7.23
N LEU A 85 -2.35 5.81 -7.00
CA LEU A 85 -1.69 4.71 -7.70
C LEU A 85 -2.26 3.36 -7.27
N PHE A 86 -2.54 3.18 -5.98
CA PHE A 86 -3.11 1.93 -5.49
C PHE A 86 -4.50 1.69 -6.04
N THR A 87 -5.34 2.73 -6.03
CA THR A 87 -6.71 2.67 -6.56
C THR A 87 -6.70 2.35 -8.05
N GLN A 88 -5.79 2.98 -8.80
CA GLN A 88 -5.67 2.73 -10.23
C GLN A 88 -5.22 1.29 -10.51
N THR A 89 -4.27 0.79 -9.73
CA THR A 89 -3.80 -0.60 -9.87
C THR A 89 -4.94 -1.57 -9.62
N LEU A 90 -5.73 -1.34 -8.57
CA LEU A 90 -6.90 -2.18 -8.30
C LEU A 90 -7.89 -2.15 -9.45
N ALA A 91 -8.19 -0.96 -9.97
CA ALA A 91 -9.16 -0.82 -11.06
C ALA A 91 -8.70 -1.51 -12.32
N ASP A 92 -7.38 -1.53 -12.57
CA ASP A 92 -6.82 -2.16 -13.76
C ASP A 92 -6.83 -3.69 -13.68
N LEU A 93 -6.69 -4.24 -12.48
CA LEU A 93 -6.47 -5.68 -12.31
C LEU A 93 -7.69 -6.44 -11.81
N PHE A 94 -8.53 -5.84 -10.96
CA PHE A 94 -9.56 -6.57 -10.24
C PHE A 94 -10.87 -5.81 -10.19
N GLU A 95 -11.94 -6.57 -9.87
CA GLU A 95 -13.28 -6.02 -9.66
C GLU A 95 -14.03 -6.96 -8.73
N GLY A 96 -14.64 -6.44 -7.66
CA GLY A 96 -15.42 -7.24 -6.74
C GLY A 96 -15.33 -6.74 -5.30
N PRO A 97 -15.96 -7.48 -4.35
CA PRO A 97 -16.00 -7.06 -2.95
C PRO A 97 -14.63 -6.92 -2.30
N ARG A 98 -13.69 -7.84 -2.58
CA ARG A 98 -12.35 -7.74 -1.99
C ARG A 98 -11.54 -6.60 -2.59
N ALA A 99 -11.68 -6.36 -3.89
CA ALA A 99 -11.03 -5.20 -4.51
C ALA A 99 -11.56 -3.91 -3.89
N THR A 100 -12.86 -3.81 -3.65
CA THR A 100 -13.46 -2.66 -2.98
C THR A 100 -12.95 -2.54 -1.54
N GLU A 101 -12.85 -3.65 -0.82
CA GLU A 101 -12.33 -3.66 0.54
C GLU A 101 -10.88 -3.21 0.58
N ALA A 102 -10.06 -3.67 -0.36
CA ALA A 102 -8.65 -3.26 -0.43
C ALA A 102 -8.53 -1.75 -0.60
N LYS A 103 -9.36 -1.16 -1.45
CA LYS A 103 -9.38 0.28 -1.65
C LYS A 103 -9.74 1.02 -0.36
N GLN A 104 -10.76 0.55 0.33
CA GLN A 104 -11.21 1.16 1.59
C GLN A 104 -10.15 1.02 2.68
N LYS A 105 -9.52 -0.14 2.79
CA LYS A 105 -8.47 -0.37 3.79
C LYS A 105 -7.24 0.49 3.51
N ALA A 106 -6.83 0.61 2.25
CA ALA A 106 -5.70 1.45 1.88
C ALA A 106 -5.97 2.92 2.22
N ALA A 107 -7.17 3.41 1.92
CA ALA A 107 -7.57 4.78 2.25
C ALA A 107 -7.57 5.01 3.76
N GLY A 108 -8.05 4.05 4.53
CA GLY A 108 -8.06 4.13 5.99
C GLY A 108 -6.65 4.15 6.57
N ILE A 109 -5.78 3.30 6.06
CA ILE A 109 -4.37 3.26 6.48
C ILE A 109 -3.69 4.60 6.21
N ALA A 110 -3.87 5.15 5.01
CA ALA A 110 -3.28 6.43 4.64
C ALA A 110 -3.81 7.55 5.53
N HIS A 111 -5.11 7.52 5.86
CA HIS A 111 -5.70 8.52 6.75
C HIS A 111 -5.09 8.46 8.15
N ILE A 112 -4.98 7.26 8.72
CA ILE A 112 -4.43 7.06 10.07
C ILE A 112 -2.97 7.52 10.10
N PHE A 113 -2.17 7.17 9.10
CA PHE A 113 -0.78 7.58 9.04
C PHE A 113 -0.64 9.10 8.99
N GLN A 114 -1.47 9.77 8.18
CA GLN A 114 -1.44 11.23 8.08
C GLN A 114 -1.83 11.89 9.41
N MET A 115 -2.81 11.34 10.12
CA MET A 115 -3.18 11.84 11.44
C MET A 115 -2.03 11.72 12.44
N ARG A 116 -1.39 10.56 12.47
CA ARG A 116 -0.30 10.30 13.41
C ARG A 116 0.96 11.12 13.10
N LEU A 117 1.16 11.44 11.83
CA LEU A 117 2.29 12.31 11.43
C LEU A 117 1.96 13.78 11.56
N GLY A 118 0.74 14.13 11.95
CA GLY A 118 0.33 15.53 12.12
C GLY A 118 0.09 16.27 10.82
N LEU A 119 -0.12 15.55 9.73
CA LEU A 119 -0.31 16.18 8.41
C LEU A 119 -1.75 16.62 8.16
N ILE A 120 -2.72 16.04 8.89
CA ILE A 120 -4.12 16.43 8.80
C ILE A 120 -4.67 16.63 10.20
N GLY A 121 -5.75 17.42 10.31
CA GLY A 121 -6.35 17.73 11.59
C GLY A 121 -6.91 16.51 12.29
N GLN A 122 -6.81 16.55 13.63
CA GLN A 122 -7.46 15.57 14.49
C GLN A 122 -8.71 16.23 15.05
N SER A 123 -9.83 15.75 14.64
CA SER A 123 -11.09 16.28 15.12
C SER A 123 -11.95 15.19 15.75
#